data_f90eda8eec3b57d4483f6fc2d25e044c
#
_entry.id   f90eda8eec3b57d4483f6fc2d25e044c
#
_cell.length_a   1.000
_cell.length_b   1.000
_cell.length_c   1.000
_cell.angle_alpha   90.00
_cell.angle_beta   90.00
_cell.angle_gamma   90.00
#
_symmetry.space_group_name_H-M   'P 1'
#
loop_
_entity.id
_entity.type
_entity.pdbx_description
1 polymer ?
#
loop_
_entity_poly.entity_id
_entity_poly.type
_entity_poly.pdbx_seq_one_letter_code
_entity_poly.pdbx_strand_id
1 'polypeptide(L)'
;MAKNPIKKVSQDALHRNWHLGGDDHSNTQTEFEWAIIRFYSAFERSCQQLGSIASNRSLNFQELILLHVVAMQHHPQTSTSLARQLNRDDIANVQYILRKLLGEDLLVKTKEPRGKIYTYDITDSGSAIVERYAQMRALLLTEKTNFIDHIDEKLHAANDLLSLLTGIYDDVARISATY
;
A
#
# COMPACT_ATOMS: atom_id res chain seq x y z
N MET A 1 -41.63 -34.09 -21.52
CA MET A 1 -40.92 -33.31 -20.49
C MET A 1 -40.14 -32.20 -21.18
N ALA A 2 -40.66 -30.99 -21.20
CA ALA A 2 -40.03 -29.84 -21.85
C ALA A 2 -38.93 -29.29 -20.92
N LYS A 3 -37.69 -29.26 -21.42
CA LYS A 3 -36.55 -28.59 -20.75
C LYS A 3 -36.82 -27.08 -20.75
N ASN A 4 -37.05 -26.53 -19.58
CA ASN A 4 -37.13 -25.08 -19.37
C ASN A 4 -35.78 -24.45 -19.73
N PRO A 5 -35.68 -23.55 -20.75
CA PRO A 5 -34.41 -22.92 -21.06
C PRO A 5 -34.05 -21.98 -19.92
N ILE A 6 -32.89 -22.20 -19.26
CA ILE A 6 -32.30 -21.27 -18.34
C ILE A 6 -32.16 -19.95 -19.09
N LYS A 7 -32.98 -18.95 -18.76
CA LYS A 7 -32.80 -17.57 -19.25
C LYS A 7 -31.37 -17.14 -18.94
N LYS A 8 -30.56 -16.89 -19.96
CA LYS A 8 -29.29 -16.19 -19.79
C LYS A 8 -29.61 -14.87 -19.13
N VAL A 9 -29.21 -14.72 -17.88
CA VAL A 9 -29.19 -13.40 -17.22
C VAL A 9 -28.31 -12.52 -18.09
N SER A 10 -28.85 -11.43 -18.62
CA SER A 10 -28.04 -10.50 -19.41
C SER A 10 -26.91 -9.97 -18.53
N GLN A 11 -25.72 -9.84 -19.09
CA GLN A 11 -24.58 -9.24 -18.34
C GLN A 11 -24.96 -7.88 -17.77
N ASP A 12 -25.81 -7.12 -18.45
CA ASP A 12 -26.33 -5.81 -18.01
C ASP A 12 -27.09 -5.88 -16.68
N ALA A 13 -27.71 -7.01 -16.32
CA ALA A 13 -28.40 -7.18 -15.03
C ALA A 13 -27.46 -7.35 -13.83
N LEU A 14 -26.18 -7.61 -14.09
CA LEU A 14 -25.12 -7.75 -13.07
C LEU A 14 -24.29 -6.47 -12.90
N HIS A 15 -24.36 -5.52 -13.83
CA HIS A 15 -23.68 -4.24 -13.71
C HIS A 15 -24.39 -3.37 -12.68
N ARG A 16 -23.61 -2.91 -11.69
CA ARG A 16 -24.08 -1.90 -10.76
C ARG A 16 -24.24 -0.59 -11.52
N ASN A 17 -25.39 0.06 -11.35
CA ASN A 17 -25.58 1.39 -11.93
C ASN A 17 -24.81 2.40 -11.08
N TRP A 18 -23.55 2.66 -11.44
CA TRP A 18 -22.70 3.60 -10.74
C TRP A 18 -23.14 5.03 -11.05
N HIS A 19 -23.39 5.83 -10.03
CA HIS A 19 -23.79 7.24 -10.19
C HIS A 19 -22.69 8.12 -10.82
N LEU A 20 -21.44 7.65 -10.81
CA LEU A 20 -20.29 8.30 -11.44
C LEU A 20 -20.10 7.88 -12.90
N GLY A 21 -20.79 6.84 -13.38
CA GLY A 21 -20.67 6.31 -14.73
C GLY A 21 -21.70 6.93 -15.67
N GLY A 22 -21.22 7.58 -16.74
CA GLY A 22 -22.07 8.08 -17.84
C GLY A 22 -21.98 7.22 -19.10
N ASP A 23 -20.95 6.41 -19.22
CA ASP A 23 -20.64 5.53 -20.34
C ASP A 23 -19.88 4.27 -19.86
N ASP A 24 -19.60 3.33 -20.78
CA ASP A 24 -18.94 2.06 -20.46
C ASP A 24 -17.53 2.27 -19.88
N HIS A 25 -16.80 3.26 -20.37
CA HIS A 25 -15.45 3.57 -19.86
C HIS A 25 -15.50 4.09 -18.43
N SER A 26 -16.37 5.05 -18.14
CA SER A 26 -16.57 5.61 -16.79
C SER A 26 -17.03 4.54 -15.79
N ASN A 27 -17.89 3.63 -16.23
CA ASN A 27 -18.34 2.50 -15.41
C ASN A 27 -17.16 1.56 -15.08
N THR A 28 -16.34 1.20 -16.08
CA THR A 28 -15.16 0.36 -15.89
C THR A 28 -14.15 1.01 -14.94
N GLN A 29 -13.91 2.31 -15.09
CA GLN A 29 -13.04 3.07 -14.19
C GLN A 29 -13.57 3.04 -12.76
N THR A 30 -14.86 3.29 -12.56
CA THR A 30 -15.50 3.27 -11.22
C THR A 30 -15.42 1.88 -10.58
N GLU A 31 -15.63 0.80 -11.35
CA GLU A 31 -15.48 -0.56 -10.85
C GLU A 31 -14.04 -0.85 -10.41
N PHE A 32 -13.06 -0.39 -11.17
CA PHE A 32 -11.65 -0.49 -10.82
C PHE A 32 -11.31 0.27 -9.53
N GLU A 33 -11.73 1.53 -9.41
CA GLU A 33 -11.54 2.34 -8.19
C GLU A 33 -12.17 1.66 -6.96
N TRP A 34 -13.36 1.10 -7.11
CA TRP A 34 -14.01 0.34 -6.05
C TRP A 34 -13.25 -0.94 -5.70
N ALA A 35 -12.63 -1.61 -6.67
CA ALA A 35 -11.78 -2.76 -6.43
C ALA A 35 -10.52 -2.37 -5.63
N ILE A 36 -9.91 -1.23 -5.95
CA ILE A 36 -8.77 -0.67 -5.19
C ILE A 36 -9.14 -0.39 -3.73
N ILE A 37 -10.28 0.25 -3.46
CA ILE A 37 -10.73 0.54 -2.10
C ILE A 37 -10.89 -0.75 -1.28
N ARG A 38 -11.49 -1.79 -1.86
CA ARG A 38 -11.66 -3.10 -1.21
C ARG A 38 -10.33 -3.82 -1.01
N PHE A 39 -9.47 -3.77 -2.03
CA PHE A 39 -8.13 -4.35 -1.94
C PHE A 39 -7.31 -3.66 -0.87
N TYR A 40 -7.29 -2.32 -0.84
CA TYR A 40 -6.57 -1.55 0.18
C TYR A 40 -7.01 -1.92 1.59
N SER A 41 -8.32 -2.02 1.83
CA SER A 41 -8.85 -2.42 3.15
C SER A 41 -8.44 -3.85 3.55
N ALA A 42 -8.38 -4.78 2.60
CA ALA A 42 -7.91 -6.14 2.86
C ALA A 42 -6.39 -6.18 3.09
N PHE A 43 -5.63 -5.44 2.30
CA PHE A 43 -4.19 -5.30 2.42
C PHE A 43 -3.80 -4.69 3.78
N GLU A 44 -4.42 -3.59 4.16
CA GLU A 44 -4.19 -2.94 5.46
C GLU A 44 -4.42 -3.90 6.62
N ARG A 45 -5.57 -4.59 6.66
CA ARG A 45 -5.86 -5.59 7.70
C ARG A 45 -4.81 -6.70 7.73
N SER A 46 -4.42 -7.20 6.57
CA SER A 46 -3.40 -8.25 6.45
C SER A 46 -2.06 -7.79 7.00
N CYS A 47 -1.61 -6.58 6.62
CA CYS A 47 -0.38 -5.99 7.11
C CYS A 47 -0.39 -5.79 8.63
N GLN A 48 -1.49 -5.28 9.19
CA GLN A 48 -1.62 -5.08 10.63
C GLN A 48 -1.56 -6.41 11.41
N GLN A 49 -2.24 -7.45 10.92
CA GLN A 49 -2.21 -8.77 11.56
C GLN A 49 -0.80 -9.39 11.53
N LEU A 50 -0.14 -9.36 10.36
CA LEU A 50 1.23 -9.83 10.22
C LEU A 50 2.20 -9.02 11.10
N GLY A 51 2.04 -7.70 11.12
CA GLY A 51 2.84 -6.79 11.94
C GLY A 51 2.69 -7.05 13.43
N SER A 52 1.47 -7.30 13.89
CA SER A 52 1.20 -7.66 15.30
C SER A 52 1.89 -8.97 15.70
N ILE A 53 1.82 -10.00 14.85
CA ILE A 53 2.51 -11.27 15.09
C ILE A 53 4.03 -11.08 15.08
N ALA A 54 4.55 -10.30 14.12
CA ALA A 54 5.99 -10.12 13.94
C ALA A 54 6.62 -9.28 15.07
N SER A 55 5.94 -8.24 15.54
CA SER A 55 6.49 -7.29 16.50
C SER A 55 6.18 -7.64 17.96
N ASN A 56 5.14 -8.42 18.21
CA ASN A 56 4.52 -8.57 19.53
C ASN A 56 4.16 -7.19 20.16
N ARG A 57 3.87 -6.19 19.31
CA ARG A 57 3.55 -4.80 19.65
C ARG A 57 2.35 -4.34 18.83
N SER A 58 1.70 -3.27 19.26
CA SER A 58 0.58 -2.67 18.54
C SER A 58 1.09 -1.57 17.58
N LEU A 59 1.74 -1.99 16.49
CA LEU A 59 2.07 -1.08 15.40
C LEU A 59 0.84 -0.92 14.48
N ASN A 60 0.44 0.32 14.20
CA ASN A 60 -0.59 0.55 13.19
C ASN A 60 -0.03 0.40 11.77
N PHE A 61 -0.92 0.38 10.78
CA PHE A 61 -0.54 0.18 9.38
C PHE A 61 0.51 1.20 8.90
N GLN A 62 0.34 2.48 9.23
CA GLN A 62 1.24 3.54 8.77
C GLN A 62 2.63 3.43 9.43
N GLU A 63 2.68 3.07 10.70
CA GLU A 63 3.93 2.82 11.43
C GLU A 63 4.68 1.62 10.83
N LEU A 64 3.96 0.56 10.55
CA LEU A 64 4.53 -0.63 9.92
C LEU A 64 5.08 -0.35 8.52
N ILE A 65 4.29 0.32 7.67
CA ILE A 65 4.73 0.68 6.31
C ILE A 65 5.97 1.58 6.35
N LEU A 66 5.99 2.58 7.24
CA LEU A 66 7.15 3.47 7.35
C LEU A 66 8.40 2.72 7.84
N LEU A 67 8.26 1.80 8.80
CA LEU A 67 9.34 0.93 9.25
C LEU A 67 9.91 0.09 8.09
N HIS A 68 9.04 -0.52 7.27
CA HIS A 68 9.46 -1.27 6.09
C HIS A 68 10.15 -0.39 5.05
N VAL A 69 9.64 0.82 4.79
CA VAL A 69 10.26 1.74 3.83
C VAL A 69 11.67 2.15 4.27
N VAL A 70 11.88 2.40 5.58
CA VAL A 70 13.23 2.66 6.10
C VAL A 70 14.12 1.44 5.95
N ALA A 71 13.62 0.23 6.27
CA ALA A 71 14.38 -1.01 6.19
C ALA A 71 14.81 -1.39 4.75
N MET A 72 14.02 -1.01 3.74
CA MET A 72 14.35 -1.28 2.34
C MET A 72 15.47 -0.39 1.78
N GLN A 73 15.89 0.63 2.50
CA GLN A 73 16.92 1.55 2.02
C GLN A 73 18.31 1.03 2.34
N HIS A 74 19.26 1.29 1.45
CA HIS A 74 20.68 0.95 1.65
C HIS A 74 21.45 2.05 2.44
N HIS A 75 20.79 3.15 2.77
CA HIS A 75 21.39 4.29 3.47
C HIS A 75 20.30 5.08 4.23
N PRO A 76 20.69 5.80 5.28
CA PRO A 76 19.75 6.58 6.09
C PRO A 76 18.98 7.61 5.26
N GLN A 77 17.68 7.77 5.53
CA GLN A 77 16.77 8.59 4.74
C GLN A 77 16.26 9.80 5.53
N THR A 78 16.01 10.91 4.84
CA THR A 78 15.31 12.06 5.42
C THR A 78 13.80 11.83 5.49
N SER A 79 13.10 12.54 6.40
CA SER A 79 11.63 12.48 6.45
C SER A 79 10.96 12.89 5.13
N THR A 80 11.55 13.84 4.42
CA THR A 80 11.04 14.28 3.10
C THR A 80 11.22 13.19 2.04
N SER A 81 12.37 12.50 2.04
CA SER A 81 12.60 11.37 1.13
C SER A 81 11.61 10.24 1.39
N LEU A 82 11.38 9.90 2.66
CA LEU A 82 10.43 8.86 3.08
C LEU A 82 8.98 9.23 2.69
N ALA A 83 8.57 10.48 2.90
CA ALA A 83 7.26 10.96 2.49
C ALA A 83 7.06 10.82 0.97
N ARG A 84 8.06 11.23 0.19
CA ARG A 84 8.02 11.13 -1.28
C ARG A 84 7.91 9.67 -1.75
N GLN A 85 8.65 8.74 -1.14
CA GLN A 85 8.57 7.32 -1.49
C GLN A 85 7.19 6.72 -1.20
N LEU A 86 6.47 7.27 -0.23
CA LEU A 86 5.12 6.87 0.13
C LEU A 86 4.03 7.66 -0.62
N ASN A 87 4.43 8.51 -1.57
CA ASN A 87 3.53 9.43 -2.27
C ASN A 87 2.67 10.24 -1.28
N ARG A 88 3.29 10.83 -0.25
CA ARG A 88 2.62 11.58 0.81
C ARG A 88 3.09 13.03 0.87
N ASP A 89 2.14 13.94 0.90
CA ASP A 89 2.38 15.38 1.06
C ASP A 89 2.41 15.80 2.54
N ASP A 90 1.81 15.01 3.42
CA ASP A 90 1.73 15.28 4.85
C ASP A 90 3.02 14.88 5.58
N ILE A 91 4.08 15.69 5.42
CA ILE A 91 5.37 15.50 6.07
C ILE A 91 5.25 15.56 7.59
N ALA A 92 4.32 16.36 8.13
CA ALA A 92 4.11 16.47 9.58
C ALA A 92 3.68 15.15 10.21
N ASN A 93 2.78 14.41 9.54
CA ASN A 93 2.36 13.09 9.98
C ASN A 93 3.48 12.06 9.84
N VAL A 94 4.25 12.08 8.75
CA VAL A 94 5.43 11.21 8.60
C VAL A 94 6.41 11.45 9.75
N GLN A 95 6.69 12.71 10.12
CA GLN A 95 7.55 13.05 11.24
C GLN A 95 6.97 12.61 12.59
N TYR A 96 5.64 12.64 12.75
CA TYR A 96 4.99 12.13 13.95
C TYR A 96 5.19 10.61 14.08
N ILE A 97 4.99 9.85 13.00
CA ILE A 97 5.21 8.40 12.97
C ILE A 97 6.68 8.06 13.25
N LEU A 98 7.62 8.78 12.62
CA LEU A 98 9.06 8.60 12.88
C LEU A 98 9.41 8.80 14.37
N ARG A 99 8.81 9.80 15.05
CA ARG A 99 9.01 10.00 16.49
C ARG A 99 8.51 8.83 17.33
N LYS A 100 7.36 8.22 16.94
CA LYS A 100 6.86 7.01 17.61
C LYS A 100 7.82 5.84 17.44
N LEU A 101 8.26 5.57 16.22
CA LEU A 101 9.20 4.47 15.94
C LEU A 101 10.57 4.67 16.63
N LEU A 102 11.03 5.92 16.77
CA LEU A 102 12.21 6.25 17.60
C LEU A 102 11.96 5.96 19.08
N GLY A 103 10.79 6.32 19.60
CA GLY A 103 10.41 6.05 20.99
C GLY A 103 10.27 4.56 21.31
N GLU A 104 9.99 3.76 20.32
CA GLU A 104 9.91 2.28 20.39
C GLU A 104 11.26 1.58 20.15
N ASP A 105 12.35 2.34 19.94
CA ASP A 105 13.69 1.84 19.62
C ASP A 105 13.73 0.99 18.34
N LEU A 106 12.88 1.32 17.37
CA LEU A 106 12.84 0.63 16.07
C LEU A 106 13.63 1.37 15.00
N LEU A 107 13.83 2.67 15.18
CA LEU A 107 14.64 3.51 14.33
C LEU A 107 15.69 4.24 15.14
N VAL A 108 16.77 4.65 14.47
CA VAL A 108 17.77 5.57 14.99
C VAL A 108 17.75 6.85 14.14
N LYS A 109 17.99 7.99 14.81
CA LYS A 109 18.04 9.31 14.19
C LYS A 109 19.45 9.85 14.27
N THR A 110 20.02 10.18 13.12
CA THR A 110 21.37 10.75 13.03
C THR A 110 21.30 12.15 12.43
N LYS A 111 22.12 13.05 12.93
CA LYS A 111 22.27 14.40 12.40
C LYS A 111 23.49 14.43 11.49
N GLU A 112 23.35 14.96 10.29
CA GLU A 112 24.51 15.18 9.42
C GLU A 112 25.54 16.12 10.05
N PRO A 113 26.84 15.82 9.96
CA PRO A 113 27.90 16.57 10.68
C PRO A 113 27.97 18.05 10.34
N ARG A 114 27.55 18.46 9.14
CA ARG A 114 27.59 19.85 8.65
C ARG A 114 26.23 20.44 8.31
N GLY A 115 25.12 19.74 8.67
CA GLY A 115 23.78 20.11 8.26
C GLY A 115 22.80 20.30 9.42
N LYS A 116 21.63 20.87 9.10
CA LYS A 116 20.45 20.89 9.96
C LYS A 116 19.53 19.69 9.66
N ILE A 117 19.96 18.78 8.77
CA ILE A 117 19.17 17.68 8.26
C ILE A 117 19.34 16.47 9.18
N TYR A 118 18.24 15.84 9.51
CA TYR A 118 18.21 14.57 10.23
C TYR A 118 17.88 13.44 9.25
N THR A 119 18.56 12.31 9.42
CA THR A 119 18.31 11.06 8.73
C THR A 119 17.88 9.99 9.71
N TYR A 120 17.16 9.02 9.19
CA TYR A 120 16.60 7.89 9.94
C TYR A 120 17.09 6.59 9.33
N ASP A 121 17.45 5.66 10.19
CA ASP A 121 17.90 4.33 9.84
C ASP A 121 17.24 3.31 10.74
N ILE A 122 17.26 2.03 10.34
CA ILE A 122 16.66 0.96 11.13
C ILE A 122 17.62 0.49 12.22
N THR A 123 17.08 0.14 13.39
CA THR A 123 17.84 -0.53 14.46
C THR A 123 17.85 -2.05 14.27
N ASP A 124 18.66 -2.77 15.05
CA ASP A 124 18.62 -4.24 15.10
C ASP A 124 17.24 -4.74 15.55
N SER A 125 16.60 -4.05 16.51
CA SER A 125 15.21 -4.35 16.93
C SER A 125 14.21 -4.17 15.80
N GLY A 126 14.33 -3.10 15.03
CA GLY A 126 13.49 -2.84 13.87
C GLY A 126 13.71 -3.88 12.77
N SER A 127 14.96 -4.20 12.47
CA SER A 127 15.35 -5.24 11.49
C SER A 127 14.76 -6.60 11.84
N ALA A 128 14.85 -7.00 13.10
CA ALA A 128 14.29 -8.27 13.57
C ALA A 128 12.77 -8.38 13.36
N ILE A 129 12.03 -7.26 13.52
CA ILE A 129 10.59 -7.21 13.22
C ILE A 129 10.34 -7.37 11.73
N VAL A 130 11.04 -6.62 10.89
CA VAL A 130 10.89 -6.67 9.43
C VAL A 130 11.22 -8.06 8.88
N GLU A 131 12.28 -8.70 9.35
CA GLU A 131 12.65 -10.05 8.96
C GLU A 131 11.58 -11.08 9.35
N ARG A 132 11.07 -11.00 10.58
CA ARG A 132 9.99 -11.90 11.04
C ARG A 132 8.71 -11.68 10.24
N TYR A 133 8.37 -10.42 9.94
CA TYR A 133 7.25 -10.09 9.07
C TYR A 133 7.43 -10.71 7.68
N ALA A 134 8.61 -10.60 7.07
CA ALA A 134 8.90 -11.19 5.77
C ALA A 134 8.74 -12.71 5.76
N GLN A 135 9.21 -13.40 6.81
CA GLN A 135 9.04 -14.86 6.98
C GLN A 135 7.55 -15.25 7.06
N MET A 136 6.78 -14.54 7.89
CA MET A 136 5.35 -14.79 8.03
C MET A 136 4.58 -14.48 6.74
N ARG A 137 4.95 -13.41 6.04
CA ARG A 137 4.37 -13.06 4.73
C ARG A 137 4.66 -14.13 3.69
N ALA A 138 5.88 -14.65 3.63
CA ALA A 138 6.24 -15.74 2.71
C ALA A 138 5.36 -16.97 2.94
N LEU A 139 5.24 -17.41 4.19
CA LEU A 139 4.46 -18.58 4.57
C LEU A 139 2.95 -18.42 4.33
N LEU A 140 2.38 -17.28 4.69
CA LEU A 140 0.92 -17.10 4.73
C LEU A 140 0.34 -16.47 3.45
N LEU A 141 1.13 -15.72 2.69
CA LEU A 141 0.67 -15.02 1.50
C LEU A 141 1.36 -15.51 0.23
N THR A 142 2.70 -15.48 0.18
CA THR A 142 3.43 -15.77 -1.06
C THR A 142 3.18 -17.20 -1.54
N GLU A 143 3.17 -18.18 -0.66
CA GLU A 143 2.84 -19.56 -1.00
C GLU A 143 1.42 -19.70 -1.58
N LYS A 144 0.44 -18.96 -1.05
CA LYS A 144 -0.94 -18.99 -1.55
C LYS A 144 -1.10 -18.32 -2.92
N THR A 145 -0.34 -17.29 -3.20
CA THR A 145 -0.40 -16.61 -4.50
C THR A 145 0.26 -17.43 -5.61
N ASN A 146 1.20 -18.31 -5.30
CA ASN A 146 1.85 -19.20 -6.28
C ASN A 146 0.89 -20.17 -6.98
N PHE A 147 -0.32 -20.40 -6.45
CA PHE A 147 -1.34 -21.22 -7.09
C PHE A 147 -2.13 -20.49 -8.20
N ILE A 148 -1.88 -19.20 -8.39
CA ILE A 148 -2.53 -18.42 -9.43
C ILE A 148 -1.68 -18.48 -10.69
N ASP A 149 -2.24 -19.02 -11.78
CA ASP A 149 -1.56 -19.11 -13.06
C ASP A 149 -1.03 -17.75 -13.52
N HIS A 150 0.23 -17.71 -13.93
CA HIS A 150 0.91 -16.50 -14.41
C HIS A 150 0.83 -15.32 -13.43
N ILE A 151 0.96 -15.60 -12.11
CA ILE A 151 0.81 -14.56 -11.08
C ILE A 151 1.82 -13.43 -11.23
N ASP A 152 3.06 -13.74 -11.54
CA ASP A 152 4.12 -12.72 -11.63
C ASP A 152 3.88 -11.77 -12.81
N GLU A 153 3.47 -12.29 -13.97
CA GLU A 153 3.10 -11.48 -15.13
C GLU A 153 1.91 -10.55 -14.80
N LYS A 154 0.89 -11.09 -14.10
CA LYS A 154 -0.28 -10.31 -13.67
C LYS A 154 0.10 -9.23 -12.65
N LEU A 155 1.01 -9.53 -11.72
CA LEU A 155 1.50 -8.55 -10.74
C LEU A 155 2.33 -7.45 -11.41
N HIS A 156 3.17 -7.79 -12.38
CA HIS A 156 3.90 -6.79 -13.17
C HIS A 156 2.96 -5.88 -13.94
N ALA A 157 2.01 -6.43 -14.67
CA ALA A 157 1.02 -5.65 -15.42
C ALA A 157 0.17 -4.75 -14.51
N ALA A 158 -0.23 -5.25 -13.33
CA ALA A 158 -0.97 -4.46 -12.35
C ALA A 158 -0.11 -3.33 -11.76
N ASN A 159 1.17 -3.58 -11.48
CA ASN A 159 2.11 -2.56 -10.99
C ASN A 159 2.30 -1.44 -12.01
N ASP A 160 2.48 -1.79 -13.30
CA ASP A 160 2.65 -0.80 -14.37
C ASP A 160 1.39 0.06 -14.51
N LEU A 161 0.20 -0.56 -14.49
CA LEU A 161 -1.07 0.16 -14.55
C LEU A 161 -1.26 1.09 -13.34
N LEU A 162 -1.01 0.60 -12.12
CA LEU A 162 -1.13 1.41 -10.91
C LEU A 162 -0.14 2.57 -10.90
N SER A 163 1.08 2.36 -11.36
CA SER A 163 2.09 3.43 -11.47
C SER A 163 1.66 4.53 -12.44
N LEU A 164 1.11 4.15 -13.60
CA LEU A 164 0.56 5.10 -14.57
C LEU A 164 -0.63 5.89 -13.97
N LEU A 165 -1.57 5.19 -13.36
CA LEU A 165 -2.76 5.80 -12.77
C LEU A 165 -2.40 6.71 -11.59
N THR A 166 -1.42 6.37 -10.77
CA THR A 166 -0.94 7.22 -9.67
C THR A 166 -0.57 8.61 -10.21
N GLY A 167 0.19 8.68 -11.30
CA GLY A 167 0.54 9.98 -11.91
C GLY A 167 -0.69 10.76 -12.41
N ILE A 168 -1.67 10.09 -12.99
CA ILE A 168 -2.91 10.71 -13.46
C ILE A 168 -3.74 11.26 -12.27
N TYR A 169 -3.91 10.48 -11.21
CA TYR A 169 -4.65 10.92 -10.02
C TYR A 169 -3.95 12.06 -9.28
N ASP A 170 -2.61 12.06 -9.20
CA ASP A 170 -1.84 13.17 -8.65
C ASP A 170 -2.02 14.45 -9.47
N ASP A 171 -2.06 14.36 -10.81
CA ASP A 171 -2.33 15.49 -11.69
C ASP A 171 -3.75 16.04 -11.47
N VAL A 172 -4.75 15.16 -11.38
CA VAL A 172 -6.14 15.56 -11.08
C VAL A 172 -6.23 16.26 -9.73
N ALA A 173 -5.59 15.72 -8.69
CA ALA A 173 -5.57 16.32 -7.36
C ALA A 173 -4.94 17.73 -7.39
N ARG A 174 -3.81 17.89 -8.10
CA ARG A 174 -3.13 19.17 -8.26
C ARG A 174 -3.98 20.20 -9.02
N ILE A 175 -4.63 19.79 -10.12
CA ILE A 175 -5.49 20.66 -10.91
C ILE A 175 -6.71 21.07 -10.08
N SER A 176 -7.35 20.11 -9.38
CA SER A 176 -8.54 20.36 -8.57
C SER A 176 -8.29 21.34 -7.42
N ALA A 177 -7.07 21.38 -6.89
CA ALA A 177 -6.68 22.34 -5.85
C ALA A 177 -6.61 23.80 -6.33
N THR A 178 -6.77 24.06 -7.65
CA THR A 178 -6.77 25.41 -8.23
C THR A 178 -8.18 25.96 -8.47
N TYR A 179 -9.22 25.17 -8.24
CA TYR A 179 -10.62 25.56 -8.32
C TYR A 179 -11.18 25.92 -6.95
#